data_170c2130b13621271433766c510652a0
#
_entry.id   170c2130b13621271433766c510652a0
#
_cell.length_a   1.000
_cell.length_b   1.000
_cell.length_c   1.000
_cell.angle_alpha   90.00
_cell.angle_beta   90.00
_cell.angle_gamma   90.00
#
_symmetry.space_group_name_H-M   'P 1'
#
loop_
_entity.id
_entity.type
_entity.pdbx_description
1 polymer ?
#
loop_
_entity_poly.entity_id
_entity_poly.type
_entity_poly.pdbx_seq_one_letter_code
_entity_poly.pdbx_strand_id
1 'polypeptide(L)'
;MSQKPSIIIASVLKPVDDSRMLYKLGFSIRETNKYDLNIIGFSSKKTPKVENIRLIEIFSGPRTNLLRLLVPFKFLRKLIKIKPGVVIVTTFELLPMAYLAKRFLSFKLIYDVQENYLKNISYNLTMPTYLRVLAKWFVGFSEGLDRGAIDHHIFAEKCYVSEMPDIIKYTVIENKAAISSPFKPSFQLPDPISPHFIIGGTITPVYGVIAAIEWFLKLNEALPEAKLSIIGHCPLNSFYKQLTRDYEAAKGIQLELSDQPLPAAQIRNKVMEADVLMLPYQLLPSIKDKIPTKLYEGIALQKVILMSQNPLWKSIVDKYPAGMCIDFKAIKDVKSVWKSLLNLDYYRIQPDEDIFWEAEKRKFQQLLINITCPD
;
A
#
# COMPACT_ATOMS: atom_id res chain seq x y z
N MET A 1 -38.54 3.99 7.67
CA MET A 1 -37.10 4.06 7.92
C MET A 1 -36.49 4.96 6.87
N SER A 2 -35.81 6.06 7.24
CA SER A 2 -35.11 6.91 6.27
C SER A 2 -34.00 6.11 5.62
N GLN A 3 -33.90 6.18 4.30
CA GLN A 3 -32.87 5.49 3.54
C GLN A 3 -31.51 6.06 3.93
N LYS A 4 -30.55 5.21 4.31
CA LYS A 4 -29.21 5.64 4.66
C LYS A 4 -28.54 6.32 3.46
N PRO A 5 -27.80 7.43 3.66
CA PRO A 5 -27.06 8.05 2.56
C PRO A 5 -26.01 7.08 2.02
N SER A 6 -25.89 7.03 0.69
CA SER A 6 -24.97 6.11 0.02
C SER A 6 -23.59 6.75 -0.14
N ILE A 7 -22.55 5.96 0.15
CA ILE A 7 -21.15 6.32 -0.12
C ILE A 7 -20.58 5.40 -1.19
N ILE A 8 -19.78 5.95 -2.10
CA ILE A 8 -19.00 5.19 -3.07
C ILE A 8 -17.50 5.41 -2.81
N ILE A 9 -16.73 4.34 -2.72
CA ILE A 9 -15.26 4.36 -2.85
C ILE A 9 -14.92 3.74 -4.19
N ALA A 10 -14.14 4.43 -5.04
CA ALA A 10 -13.89 3.98 -6.41
C ALA A 10 -12.42 4.06 -6.82
N SER A 11 -11.97 3.02 -7.54
CA SER A 11 -10.65 2.95 -8.18
C SER A 11 -10.73 2.27 -9.55
N VAL A 12 -9.82 2.66 -10.46
CA VAL A 12 -9.56 1.94 -11.72
C VAL A 12 -8.17 1.28 -11.75
N LEU A 13 -7.45 1.29 -10.62
CA LEU A 13 -6.12 0.68 -10.49
C LEU A 13 -6.07 -0.41 -9.42
N LYS A 14 -7.10 -0.50 -8.58
CA LYS A 14 -7.15 -1.39 -7.43
C LYS A 14 -8.32 -2.38 -7.54
N PRO A 15 -8.16 -3.60 -7.03
CA PRO A 15 -9.27 -4.53 -6.93
C PRO A 15 -10.28 -4.09 -5.86
N VAL A 16 -11.51 -4.62 -5.90
CA VAL A 16 -12.56 -4.28 -4.93
C VAL A 16 -12.21 -4.64 -3.48
N ASP A 17 -11.29 -5.58 -3.29
CA ASP A 17 -10.76 -6.00 -1.99
C ASP A 17 -9.39 -5.39 -1.65
N ASP A 18 -9.06 -4.24 -2.25
CA ASP A 18 -7.84 -3.50 -1.91
C ASP A 18 -7.77 -3.20 -0.41
N SER A 19 -6.57 -3.29 0.16
CA SER A 19 -6.37 -3.18 1.61
C SER A 19 -6.81 -1.83 2.18
N ARG A 20 -6.59 -0.72 1.46
CA ARG A 20 -7.00 0.61 1.90
C ARG A 20 -8.47 0.87 1.64
N MET A 21 -8.96 0.51 0.45
CA MET A 21 -10.35 0.77 0.09
C MET A 21 -11.34 -0.04 0.92
N LEU A 22 -11.10 -1.35 1.07
CA LEU A 22 -12.04 -2.23 1.78
C LEU A 22 -11.73 -2.31 3.28
N TYR A 23 -10.51 -2.75 3.63
CA TYR A 23 -10.22 -3.14 5.02
C TYR A 23 -9.91 -1.94 5.93
N LYS A 24 -9.58 -0.77 5.37
CA LYS A 24 -9.35 0.46 6.13
C LYS A 24 -10.53 1.41 5.99
N LEU A 25 -10.65 2.12 4.88
CA LEU A 25 -11.72 3.11 4.67
C LEU A 25 -13.10 2.46 4.71
N GLY A 26 -13.29 1.35 4.00
CA GLY A 26 -14.58 0.65 3.91
C GLY A 26 -15.07 0.15 5.25
N PHE A 27 -14.23 -0.56 6.01
CA PHE A 27 -14.60 -1.04 7.34
C PHE A 27 -14.83 0.11 8.32
N SER A 28 -14.04 1.18 8.23
CA SER A 28 -14.25 2.38 9.06
C SER A 28 -15.62 3.04 8.82
N ILE A 29 -16.10 3.06 7.56
CA ILE A 29 -17.46 3.53 7.24
C ILE A 29 -18.52 2.56 7.76
N ARG A 30 -18.33 1.25 7.49
CA ARG A 30 -19.28 0.21 7.90
C ARG A 30 -19.54 0.21 9.41
N GLU A 31 -18.49 0.37 10.21
CA GLU A 31 -18.57 0.40 11.67
C GLU A 31 -19.48 1.53 12.19
N THR A 32 -19.61 2.64 11.47
CA THR A 32 -20.53 3.71 11.86
C THR A 32 -22.00 3.32 11.74
N ASN A 33 -22.32 2.32 10.92
CA ASN A 33 -23.66 1.87 10.57
C ASN A 33 -24.61 2.97 10.05
N LYS A 34 -24.06 4.11 9.58
CA LYS A 34 -24.82 5.29 9.13
C LYS A 34 -25.01 5.35 7.62
N TYR A 35 -24.27 4.56 6.84
CA TYR A 35 -24.18 4.69 5.39
C TYR A 35 -24.37 3.36 4.67
N ASP A 36 -24.92 3.42 3.45
CA ASP A 36 -24.90 2.31 2.50
C ASP A 36 -23.61 2.40 1.67
N LEU A 37 -22.71 1.46 1.85
CA LEU A 37 -21.38 1.52 1.23
C LEU A 37 -21.28 0.67 -0.03
N ASN A 38 -20.76 1.30 -1.10
CA ASN A 38 -20.44 0.66 -2.36
C ASN A 38 -18.95 0.85 -2.67
N ILE A 39 -18.24 -0.23 -2.95
CA ILE A 39 -16.83 -0.19 -3.38
C ILE A 39 -16.76 -0.62 -4.84
N ILE A 40 -16.23 0.24 -5.69
CA ILE A 40 -16.06 0.02 -7.12
C ILE A 40 -14.58 -0.17 -7.45
N GLY A 41 -14.24 -1.29 -8.07
CA GLY A 41 -12.84 -1.61 -8.40
C GLY A 41 -12.73 -2.68 -9.47
N PHE A 42 -11.50 -3.19 -9.68
CA PHE A 42 -11.27 -4.36 -10.52
C PHE A 42 -11.79 -5.63 -9.86
N SER A 43 -11.98 -6.66 -10.67
CA SER A 43 -12.24 -8.00 -10.18
C SER A 43 -11.07 -8.51 -9.33
N SER A 44 -11.41 -9.13 -8.22
CA SER A 44 -10.48 -9.89 -7.40
C SER A 44 -10.48 -11.36 -7.80
N LYS A 45 -9.39 -12.10 -7.57
CA LYS A 45 -9.35 -13.57 -7.79
C LYS A 45 -10.43 -14.30 -6.97
N LYS A 46 -10.72 -13.80 -5.78
CA LYS A 46 -11.75 -14.31 -4.88
C LYS A 46 -12.35 -13.15 -4.12
N THR A 47 -13.39 -12.56 -4.71
CA THR A 47 -14.10 -11.44 -4.08
C THR A 47 -14.71 -11.87 -2.75
N PRO A 48 -14.32 -11.26 -1.63
CA PRO A 48 -14.85 -11.64 -0.32
C PRO A 48 -16.34 -11.26 -0.23
N LYS A 49 -17.11 -12.09 0.46
CA LYS A 49 -18.46 -11.71 0.88
C LYS A 49 -18.34 -10.88 2.15
N VAL A 50 -18.75 -9.63 2.11
CA VAL A 50 -18.68 -8.71 3.24
C VAL A 50 -20.06 -8.15 3.52
N GLU A 51 -20.54 -8.34 4.73
CA GLU A 51 -21.84 -7.80 5.15
C GLU A 51 -21.86 -6.28 5.15
N ASN A 52 -22.97 -5.70 4.71
CA ASN A 52 -23.21 -4.25 4.66
C ASN A 52 -22.24 -3.45 3.77
N ILE A 53 -21.54 -4.12 2.84
CA ILE A 53 -20.73 -3.49 1.80
C ILE A 53 -21.04 -4.14 0.46
N ARG A 54 -21.43 -3.34 -0.53
CA ARG A 54 -21.62 -3.82 -1.91
C ARG A 54 -20.34 -3.67 -2.69
N LEU A 55 -19.69 -4.79 -3.04
CA LEU A 55 -18.52 -4.83 -3.93
C LEU A 55 -19.00 -4.87 -5.38
N ILE A 56 -18.54 -3.93 -6.20
CA ILE A 56 -18.95 -3.76 -7.61
C ILE A 56 -17.71 -3.86 -8.48
N GLU A 57 -17.56 -4.98 -9.14
CA GLU A 57 -16.51 -5.19 -10.12
C GLU A 57 -16.88 -4.48 -11.42
N ILE A 58 -16.04 -3.52 -11.83
CA ILE A 58 -16.32 -2.68 -13.01
C ILE A 58 -15.52 -3.13 -14.23
N PHE A 59 -14.44 -3.88 -14.01
CA PHE A 59 -13.55 -4.37 -15.04
C PHE A 59 -12.84 -5.66 -14.58
N SER A 60 -12.70 -6.62 -15.51
CA SER A 60 -11.86 -7.79 -15.33
C SER A 60 -10.91 -7.93 -16.53
N GLY A 61 -9.66 -8.27 -16.26
CA GLY A 61 -8.64 -8.47 -17.29
C GLY A 61 -7.34 -7.70 -17.02
N PRO A 62 -6.33 -7.87 -17.88
CA PRO A 62 -5.04 -7.24 -17.71
C PRO A 62 -5.12 -5.72 -17.85
N ARG A 63 -4.24 -5.00 -17.16
CA ARG A 63 -4.18 -3.53 -17.17
C ARG A 63 -3.93 -2.92 -18.55
N THR A 64 -3.37 -3.69 -19.47
CA THR A 64 -3.11 -3.31 -20.88
C THR A 64 -4.30 -3.45 -21.80
N ASN A 65 -5.42 -3.99 -21.34
CA ASN A 65 -6.62 -4.19 -22.17
C ASN A 65 -7.27 -2.83 -22.50
N LEU A 66 -7.48 -2.55 -23.78
CA LEU A 66 -8.10 -1.31 -24.27
C LEU A 66 -9.52 -1.08 -23.74
N LEU A 67 -10.27 -2.13 -23.40
CA LEU A 67 -11.60 -2.00 -22.77
C LEU A 67 -11.55 -1.25 -21.44
N ARG A 68 -10.38 -1.10 -20.84
CA ARG A 68 -10.17 -0.27 -19.66
C ARG A 68 -10.51 1.20 -19.91
N LEU A 69 -10.38 1.70 -21.13
CA LEU A 69 -10.76 3.07 -21.50
C LEU A 69 -12.27 3.34 -21.32
N LEU A 70 -13.09 2.29 -21.28
CA LEU A 70 -14.53 2.39 -21.04
C LEU A 70 -14.89 2.43 -19.55
N VAL A 71 -13.94 2.15 -18.64
CA VAL A 71 -14.21 2.07 -17.20
C VAL A 71 -14.70 3.39 -16.61
N PRO A 72 -14.16 4.57 -16.96
CA PRO A 72 -14.70 5.84 -16.47
C PRO A 72 -16.18 6.06 -16.85
N PHE A 73 -16.59 5.63 -18.04
CA PHE A 73 -18.02 5.72 -18.46
C PHE A 73 -18.92 4.74 -17.70
N LYS A 74 -18.42 3.52 -17.42
CA LYS A 74 -19.13 2.58 -16.54
C LYS A 74 -19.27 3.13 -15.13
N PHE A 75 -18.25 3.80 -14.62
CA PHE A 75 -18.26 4.47 -13.32
C PHE A 75 -19.33 5.58 -13.32
N LEU A 76 -19.37 6.45 -14.33
CA LEU A 76 -20.39 7.48 -14.47
C LEU A 76 -21.81 6.90 -14.41
N ARG A 77 -22.08 5.80 -15.15
CA ARG A 77 -23.37 5.09 -15.09
C ARG A 77 -23.71 4.60 -13.69
N LYS A 78 -22.70 4.16 -12.90
CA LYS A 78 -22.92 3.74 -11.51
C LYS A 78 -23.24 4.93 -10.60
N LEU A 79 -22.60 6.09 -10.79
CA LEU A 79 -22.93 7.32 -10.07
C LEU A 79 -24.38 7.73 -10.31
N ILE A 80 -24.82 7.74 -11.58
CA ILE A 80 -26.19 8.09 -11.95
C ILE A 80 -27.21 7.10 -11.34
N LYS A 81 -26.90 5.80 -11.33
CA LYS A 81 -27.80 4.77 -10.80
C LYS A 81 -27.89 4.79 -9.27
N ILE A 82 -26.77 4.96 -8.57
CA ILE A 82 -26.68 4.88 -7.10
C ILE A 82 -27.08 6.20 -6.45
N LYS A 83 -26.80 7.34 -7.10
CA LYS A 83 -27.01 8.70 -6.58
C LYS A 83 -26.41 8.88 -5.18
N PRO A 84 -25.07 8.72 -5.03
CA PRO A 84 -24.43 8.75 -3.73
C PRO A 84 -24.48 10.15 -3.10
N GLY A 85 -24.42 10.23 -1.77
CA GLY A 85 -24.20 11.48 -1.05
C GLY A 85 -22.71 11.86 -0.94
N VAL A 86 -21.82 10.84 -0.97
CA VAL A 86 -20.36 11.03 -0.95
C VAL A 86 -19.70 10.09 -1.95
N VAL A 87 -18.74 10.61 -2.70
CA VAL A 87 -17.88 9.84 -3.61
C VAL A 87 -16.43 10.03 -3.22
N ILE A 88 -15.75 8.94 -2.92
CA ILE A 88 -14.31 8.89 -2.63
C ILE A 88 -13.62 8.26 -3.84
N VAL A 89 -12.86 9.05 -4.58
CA VAL A 89 -12.09 8.59 -5.74
C VAL A 89 -10.64 8.40 -5.32
N THR A 90 -10.04 7.25 -5.66
CA THR A 90 -8.67 6.91 -5.27
C THR A 90 -7.67 6.96 -6.43
N THR A 91 -8.14 7.27 -7.65
CA THR A 91 -7.30 7.33 -8.85
C THR A 91 -7.73 8.48 -9.75
N PHE A 92 -6.75 9.21 -10.28
CA PHE A 92 -6.98 10.41 -11.09
C PHE A 92 -7.83 10.17 -12.34
N GLU A 93 -7.79 8.97 -12.93
CA GLU A 93 -8.55 8.62 -14.14
C GLU A 93 -10.06 8.70 -13.97
N LEU A 94 -10.56 8.63 -12.73
CA LEU A 94 -11.99 8.76 -12.43
C LEU A 94 -12.44 10.21 -12.21
N LEU A 95 -11.52 11.14 -11.93
CA LEU A 95 -11.84 12.52 -11.62
C LEU A 95 -12.64 13.21 -12.72
N PRO A 96 -12.30 13.12 -14.03
CA PRO A 96 -13.08 13.77 -15.08
C PRO A 96 -14.56 13.34 -15.08
N MET A 97 -14.84 12.04 -14.87
CA MET A 97 -16.22 11.55 -14.82
C MET A 97 -16.91 11.91 -13.51
N ALA A 98 -16.19 12.01 -12.39
CA ALA A 98 -16.73 12.51 -11.14
C ALA A 98 -17.11 13.99 -11.26
N TYR A 99 -16.28 14.83 -11.89
CA TYR A 99 -16.57 16.24 -12.15
C TYR A 99 -17.81 16.40 -13.04
N LEU A 100 -17.87 15.62 -14.12
CA LEU A 100 -19.05 15.62 -15.00
C LEU A 100 -20.31 15.23 -14.22
N ALA A 101 -20.26 14.14 -13.44
CA ALA A 101 -21.41 13.69 -12.65
C ALA A 101 -21.84 14.74 -11.60
N LYS A 102 -20.89 15.43 -10.96
CA LYS A 102 -21.16 16.43 -9.92
C LYS A 102 -21.95 17.64 -10.45
N ARG A 103 -21.94 17.88 -11.77
CA ARG A 103 -22.77 18.93 -12.40
C ARG A 103 -24.26 18.60 -12.43
N PHE A 104 -24.61 17.33 -12.32
CA PHE A 104 -25.99 16.83 -12.39
C PHE A 104 -26.46 16.13 -11.12
N LEU A 105 -25.52 15.76 -10.25
CA LEU A 105 -25.79 15.04 -9.01
C LEU A 105 -25.19 15.82 -7.83
N SER A 106 -25.96 15.91 -6.77
CA SER A 106 -25.55 16.58 -5.53
C SER A 106 -24.83 15.58 -4.63
N PHE A 107 -23.50 15.49 -4.73
CA PHE A 107 -22.69 14.70 -3.82
C PHE A 107 -21.41 15.46 -3.43
N LYS A 108 -20.81 15.07 -2.30
CA LYS A 108 -19.48 15.53 -1.89
C LYS A 108 -18.41 14.66 -2.53
N LEU A 109 -17.43 15.28 -3.16
CA LEU A 109 -16.31 14.59 -3.82
C LEU A 109 -15.06 14.67 -2.97
N ILE A 110 -14.53 13.51 -2.57
CA ILE A 110 -13.26 13.37 -1.86
C ILE A 110 -12.27 12.70 -2.81
N TYR A 111 -11.07 13.25 -2.92
CA TYR A 111 -9.95 12.59 -3.61
C TYR A 111 -8.96 12.03 -2.61
N ASP A 112 -8.88 10.69 -2.50
CA ASP A 112 -7.90 9.97 -1.68
C ASP A 112 -6.62 9.80 -2.48
N VAL A 113 -5.68 10.73 -2.27
CA VAL A 113 -4.36 10.78 -2.94
C VAL A 113 -3.46 9.73 -2.30
N GLN A 114 -3.40 8.56 -2.91
CA GLN A 114 -2.57 7.45 -2.45
C GLN A 114 -1.16 7.51 -3.03
N GLU A 115 -0.99 8.17 -4.17
CA GLU A 115 0.30 8.32 -4.84
C GLU A 115 0.40 9.69 -5.50
N ASN A 116 1.60 10.28 -5.46
CA ASN A 116 1.93 11.41 -6.31
C ASN A 116 2.28 10.88 -7.71
N TYR A 117 1.26 10.77 -8.57
CA TYR A 117 1.43 10.20 -9.92
C TYR A 117 2.41 11.00 -10.77
N LEU A 118 2.42 12.33 -10.69
CA LEU A 118 3.36 13.18 -11.43
C LEU A 118 4.81 12.89 -11.04
N LYS A 119 5.07 12.77 -9.74
CA LYS A 119 6.40 12.42 -9.21
C LYS A 119 6.79 10.98 -9.61
N ASN A 120 5.89 10.02 -9.46
CA ASN A 120 6.14 8.62 -9.82
C ASN A 120 6.45 8.46 -11.31
N ILE A 121 5.70 9.12 -12.21
CA ILE A 121 5.95 9.10 -13.65
C ILE A 121 7.30 9.76 -13.97
N SER A 122 7.66 10.84 -13.26
CA SER A 122 8.94 11.55 -13.48
C SER A 122 10.15 10.64 -13.24
N TYR A 123 10.09 9.79 -12.24
CA TYR A 123 11.17 8.86 -11.86
C TYR A 123 11.00 7.44 -12.42
N ASN A 124 10.01 7.21 -13.31
CA ASN A 124 9.85 5.92 -13.96
C ASN A 124 10.83 5.78 -15.12
N LEU A 125 11.97 5.14 -14.87
CA LEU A 125 13.03 4.94 -15.86
C LEU A 125 12.68 3.88 -16.92
N THR A 126 11.67 3.06 -16.69
CA THR A 126 11.27 2.00 -17.64
C THR A 126 10.31 2.50 -18.71
N MET A 127 9.71 3.68 -18.52
CA MET A 127 8.78 4.28 -19.48
C MET A 127 9.52 5.19 -20.49
N PRO A 128 9.31 5.03 -21.82
CA PRO A 128 9.84 5.93 -22.82
C PRO A 128 9.49 7.40 -22.56
N THR A 129 10.40 8.32 -22.89
CA THR A 129 10.26 9.75 -22.53
C THR A 129 8.98 10.38 -23.09
N TYR A 130 8.63 10.08 -24.35
CA TYR A 130 7.40 10.62 -24.96
C TYR A 130 6.12 10.14 -24.25
N LEU A 131 6.08 8.88 -23.80
CA LEU A 131 4.97 8.36 -23.02
C LEU A 131 4.92 8.98 -21.61
N ARG A 132 6.07 9.29 -21.01
CA ARG A 132 6.11 10.01 -19.72
C ARG A 132 5.52 11.42 -19.84
N VAL A 133 5.84 12.16 -20.93
CA VAL A 133 5.28 13.49 -21.16
C VAL A 133 3.76 13.41 -21.32
N LEU A 134 3.27 12.48 -22.14
CA LEU A 134 1.84 12.28 -22.36
C LEU A 134 1.11 11.88 -21.07
N ALA A 135 1.69 10.94 -20.31
CA ALA A 135 1.12 10.50 -19.04
C ALA A 135 1.06 11.64 -18.02
N LYS A 136 2.11 12.44 -17.88
CA LYS A 136 2.12 13.63 -17.02
C LYS A 136 1.05 14.65 -17.43
N TRP A 137 0.95 14.91 -18.72
CA TRP A 137 -0.09 15.80 -19.23
C TRP A 137 -1.49 15.30 -18.87
N PHE A 138 -1.76 14.00 -19.04
CA PHE A 138 -3.04 13.41 -18.72
C PHE A 138 -3.34 13.44 -17.21
N VAL A 139 -2.36 13.15 -16.35
CA VAL A 139 -2.50 13.29 -14.90
C VAL A 139 -2.80 14.74 -14.54
N GLY A 140 -1.97 15.68 -14.99
CA GLY A 140 -2.13 17.11 -14.71
C GLY A 140 -3.47 17.66 -15.20
N PHE A 141 -3.91 17.22 -16.39
CA PHE A 141 -5.24 17.54 -16.92
C PHE A 141 -6.35 16.99 -16.01
N SER A 142 -6.28 15.70 -15.64
CA SER A 142 -7.33 15.05 -14.84
C SER A 142 -7.43 15.63 -13.43
N GLU A 143 -6.31 15.94 -12.78
CA GLU A 143 -6.27 16.55 -11.44
C GLU A 143 -6.53 18.05 -11.47
N GLY A 144 -6.26 18.73 -12.61
CA GLY A 144 -6.42 20.17 -12.77
C GLY A 144 -7.75 20.62 -13.39
N LEU A 145 -8.50 19.72 -14.05
CA LEU A 145 -9.68 20.07 -14.88
C LEU A 145 -10.76 20.83 -14.11
N ASP A 146 -11.04 20.44 -12.87
CA ASP A 146 -12.00 21.11 -12.00
C ASP A 146 -11.63 20.90 -10.52
N ARG A 147 -10.48 21.46 -10.11
CA ARG A 147 -10.03 21.36 -8.71
C ARG A 147 -11.07 21.89 -7.72
N GLY A 148 -11.86 22.88 -8.11
CA GLY A 148 -12.93 23.44 -7.29
C GLY A 148 -14.08 22.45 -7.03
N ALA A 149 -14.22 21.40 -7.86
CA ALA A 149 -15.23 20.37 -7.63
C ALA A 149 -14.86 19.37 -6.53
N ILE A 150 -13.57 19.29 -6.13
CA ILE A 150 -13.14 18.43 -5.03
C ILE A 150 -13.43 19.16 -3.72
N ASP A 151 -14.32 18.60 -2.91
CA ASP A 151 -14.68 19.20 -1.62
C ASP A 151 -13.56 18.99 -0.59
N HIS A 152 -12.83 17.87 -0.65
CA HIS A 152 -11.75 17.56 0.27
C HIS A 152 -10.74 16.56 -0.30
N HIS A 153 -9.48 16.66 0.12
CA HIS A 153 -8.43 15.69 -0.22
C HIS A 153 -8.05 14.86 1.02
N ILE A 154 -7.78 13.59 0.82
CA ILE A 154 -7.13 12.74 1.80
C ILE A 154 -5.71 12.48 1.29
N PHE A 155 -4.69 12.75 2.10
CA PHE A 155 -3.31 12.42 1.80
C PHE A 155 -2.92 11.14 2.52
N ALA A 156 -2.53 10.11 1.78
CA ALA A 156 -2.09 8.84 2.34
C ALA A 156 -0.68 8.90 2.95
N GLU A 157 0.07 9.98 2.69
CA GLU A 157 1.44 10.20 3.17
C GLU A 157 1.61 11.64 3.63
N LYS A 158 2.36 11.85 4.71
CA LYS A 158 2.67 13.20 5.24
C LYS A 158 3.44 14.07 4.24
N CYS A 159 4.32 13.45 3.44
CA CYS A 159 5.12 14.19 2.45
C CYS A 159 4.28 14.87 1.37
N TYR A 160 3.04 14.43 1.13
CA TYR A 160 2.17 15.06 0.12
C TYR A 160 1.78 16.48 0.49
N VAL A 161 1.80 16.86 1.76
CA VAL A 161 1.57 18.25 2.20
C VAL A 161 2.60 19.19 1.59
N SER A 162 3.87 18.81 1.59
CA SER A 162 4.95 19.60 0.96
C SER A 162 5.07 19.40 -0.54
N GLU A 163 4.65 18.24 -1.06
CA GLU A 163 4.69 17.93 -2.50
C GLU A 163 3.55 18.57 -3.29
N MET A 164 2.43 18.90 -2.63
CA MET A 164 1.22 19.48 -3.23
C MET A 164 0.74 20.71 -2.45
N PRO A 165 1.57 21.77 -2.35
CA PRO A 165 1.30 22.93 -1.48
C PRO A 165 0.05 23.73 -1.91
N ASP A 166 -0.38 23.62 -3.16
CA ASP A 166 -1.59 24.29 -3.68
C ASP A 166 -2.90 23.70 -3.15
N ILE A 167 -2.85 22.52 -2.52
CA ILE A 167 -4.03 21.85 -1.96
C ILE A 167 -4.18 22.28 -0.49
N ILE A 168 -5.15 23.13 -0.21
CA ILE A 168 -5.39 23.69 1.13
C ILE A 168 -6.45 22.93 1.94
N LYS A 169 -7.40 22.23 1.26
CA LYS A 169 -8.45 21.43 1.93
C LYS A 169 -8.06 19.96 1.94
N TYR A 170 -7.33 19.54 2.96
CA TYR A 170 -6.88 18.15 3.09
C TYR A 170 -6.88 17.65 4.52
N THR A 171 -6.87 16.33 4.65
CA THR A 171 -6.58 15.62 5.91
C THR A 171 -5.56 14.52 5.63
N VAL A 172 -4.52 14.43 6.45
CA VAL A 172 -3.55 13.33 6.35
C VAL A 172 -4.11 12.12 7.08
N ILE A 173 -4.33 11.05 6.32
CA ILE A 173 -4.81 9.74 6.82
C ILE A 173 -3.85 8.68 6.29
N GLU A 174 -2.83 8.40 7.08
CA GLU A 174 -1.73 7.51 6.70
C GLU A 174 -2.18 6.05 6.53
N ASN A 175 -1.41 5.29 5.76
CA ASN A 175 -1.75 3.89 5.47
C ASN A 175 -1.22 2.93 6.56
N LYS A 176 -1.49 3.22 7.83
CA LYS A 176 -1.04 2.47 9.02
C LYS A 176 -1.58 1.04 9.08
N ALA A 177 -1.07 0.22 10.01
CA ALA A 177 -1.46 -1.18 10.14
C ALA A 177 -2.91 -1.34 10.63
N ALA A 178 -3.72 -2.10 9.88
CA ALA A 178 -5.08 -2.48 10.29
C ALA A 178 -5.11 -3.88 10.95
N ILE A 179 -3.96 -4.35 11.40
CA ILE A 179 -3.75 -5.66 12.01
C ILE A 179 -2.90 -5.49 13.26
N SER A 180 -3.03 -6.41 14.19
CA SER A 180 -2.17 -6.51 15.38
C SER A 180 -1.95 -7.96 15.75
N SER A 181 -0.89 -8.23 16.50
CA SER A 181 -0.68 -9.47 17.23
C SER A 181 -0.68 -9.18 18.74
N PRO A 182 -0.94 -10.18 19.60
CA PRO A 182 -0.73 -10.02 21.03
C PRO A 182 0.71 -9.54 21.31
N PHE A 183 0.82 -8.53 22.15
CA PHE A 183 2.13 -7.95 22.47
C PHE A 183 2.97 -8.93 23.28
N LYS A 184 4.21 -9.15 22.81
CA LYS A 184 5.24 -9.92 23.52
C LYS A 184 6.35 -8.94 23.89
N PRO A 185 6.48 -8.57 25.16
CA PRO A 185 7.53 -7.64 25.58
C PRO A 185 8.88 -8.31 25.49
N SER A 186 9.86 -7.58 25.03
CA SER A 186 11.29 -7.90 25.05
C SER A 186 11.62 -9.34 24.63
N PHE A 187 11.93 -9.56 23.38
CA PHE A 187 12.36 -10.87 22.90
C PHE A 187 13.62 -10.78 22.03
N GLN A 188 14.34 -11.88 21.92
CA GLN A 188 15.42 -12.08 20.96
C GLN A 188 14.94 -12.94 19.80
N LEU A 189 15.68 -12.99 18.72
CA LEU A 189 15.37 -13.88 17.59
C LEU A 189 15.24 -15.32 18.08
N PRO A 190 14.12 -16.02 17.76
CA PRO A 190 13.78 -17.30 18.37
C PRO A 190 14.73 -18.43 17.90
N ASP A 191 15.22 -18.36 16.67
CA ASP A 191 16.18 -19.34 16.12
C ASP A 191 17.34 -18.63 15.41
N PRO A 192 18.52 -18.59 16.06
CA PRO A 192 19.71 -17.98 15.48
C PRO A 192 20.37 -18.84 14.38
N ILE A 193 20.01 -20.12 14.25
CA ILE A 193 20.66 -21.08 13.33
C ILE A 193 19.86 -21.17 12.02
N SER A 194 18.54 -21.21 12.10
CA SER A 194 17.65 -21.38 10.94
C SER A 194 16.62 -20.25 10.77
N PRO A 195 17.05 -18.96 10.78
CA PRO A 195 16.11 -17.84 10.69
C PRO A 195 15.37 -17.82 9.36
N HIS A 196 14.08 -17.45 9.43
CA HIS A 196 13.23 -17.29 8.26
C HIS A 196 13.08 -15.81 7.92
N PHE A 197 13.67 -15.37 6.81
CA PHE A 197 13.52 -14.03 6.24
C PHE A 197 12.35 -13.98 5.26
N ILE A 198 11.72 -12.82 5.13
CA ILE A 198 10.64 -12.62 4.17
C ILE A 198 10.70 -11.26 3.49
N ILE A 199 10.42 -11.25 2.19
CA ILE A 199 10.05 -10.07 1.39
C ILE A 199 8.63 -10.30 0.89
N GLY A 200 7.68 -9.41 1.26
CA GLY A 200 6.28 -9.59 0.90
C GLY A 200 5.65 -8.35 0.26
N GLY A 201 4.75 -8.55 -0.71
CA GLY A 201 3.96 -7.48 -1.32
C GLY A 201 4.14 -7.34 -2.81
N THR A 202 4.30 -6.11 -3.33
CA THR A 202 4.63 -5.88 -4.74
C THR A 202 6.11 -6.09 -4.95
N ILE A 203 6.47 -6.93 -5.92
CA ILE A 203 7.85 -7.34 -6.21
C ILE A 203 8.28 -6.65 -7.52
N THR A 204 9.17 -5.66 -7.38
CA THR A 204 9.71 -4.89 -8.51
C THR A 204 11.18 -4.55 -8.29
N PRO A 205 11.95 -4.22 -9.34
CA PRO A 205 13.35 -3.83 -9.20
C PRO A 205 13.57 -2.66 -8.23
N VAL A 206 12.63 -1.71 -8.21
CA VAL A 206 12.69 -0.50 -7.35
C VAL A 206 12.67 -0.84 -5.86
N TYR A 207 12.09 -1.98 -5.51
CA TYR A 207 12.04 -2.44 -4.11
C TYR A 207 13.28 -3.24 -3.69
N GLY A 208 14.35 -3.23 -4.51
CA GLY A 208 15.67 -3.71 -4.10
C GLY A 208 15.79 -5.21 -3.87
N VAL A 209 14.85 -5.99 -4.39
CA VAL A 209 14.74 -7.44 -4.14
C VAL A 209 16.02 -8.19 -4.48
N ILE A 210 16.67 -7.87 -5.61
CA ILE A 210 17.92 -8.54 -6.03
C ILE A 210 19.02 -8.30 -5.00
N ALA A 211 19.24 -7.05 -4.56
CA ALA A 211 20.28 -6.76 -3.56
C ALA A 211 20.02 -7.50 -2.23
N ALA A 212 18.75 -7.65 -1.85
CA ALA A 212 18.40 -8.44 -0.67
C ALA A 212 18.66 -9.94 -0.85
N ILE A 213 18.39 -10.48 -2.04
CA ILE A 213 18.71 -11.89 -2.38
C ILE A 213 20.22 -12.11 -2.32
N GLU A 214 21.01 -11.26 -2.94
CA GLU A 214 22.48 -11.36 -2.93
C GLU A 214 23.04 -11.27 -1.51
N TRP A 215 22.52 -10.33 -0.70
CA TRP A 215 22.86 -10.22 0.71
C TRP A 215 22.51 -11.50 1.48
N PHE A 216 21.30 -12.03 1.27
CA PHE A 216 20.86 -13.27 1.91
C PHE A 216 21.70 -14.48 1.50
N LEU A 217 22.01 -14.65 0.21
CA LEU A 217 22.84 -15.75 -0.28
C LEU A 217 24.22 -15.72 0.39
N LYS A 218 24.78 -14.52 0.58
CA LYS A 218 26.05 -14.39 1.31
C LYS A 218 25.92 -14.75 2.78
N LEU A 219 24.79 -14.43 3.43
CA LEU A 219 24.50 -14.89 4.79
C LEU A 219 24.32 -16.41 4.84
N ASN A 220 23.63 -16.99 3.86
CA ASN A 220 23.34 -18.42 3.79
C ASN A 220 24.60 -19.30 3.65
N GLU A 221 25.72 -18.75 3.15
CA GLU A 221 27.03 -19.44 3.22
C GLU A 221 27.47 -19.73 4.67
N ALA A 222 27.12 -18.86 5.61
CA ALA A 222 27.46 -19.01 7.03
C ALA A 222 26.31 -19.66 7.84
N LEU A 223 25.08 -19.55 7.36
CA LEU A 223 23.87 -20.10 7.97
C LEU A 223 23.10 -20.93 6.93
N PRO A 224 23.55 -22.19 6.65
CA PRO A 224 22.98 -23.00 5.57
C PRO A 224 21.51 -23.39 5.75
N GLU A 225 20.98 -23.30 6.96
CA GLU A 225 19.59 -23.61 7.30
C GLU A 225 18.67 -22.37 7.26
N ALA A 226 19.23 -21.16 7.07
CA ALA A 226 18.45 -19.95 6.91
C ALA A 226 17.58 -20.03 5.62
N LYS A 227 16.39 -19.39 5.66
CA LYS A 227 15.43 -19.36 4.55
C LYS A 227 15.05 -17.94 4.20
N LEU A 228 14.85 -17.67 2.91
CA LEU A 228 14.27 -16.42 2.41
C LEU A 228 13.05 -16.74 1.55
N SER A 229 11.88 -16.32 2.01
CA SER A 229 10.66 -16.35 1.22
C SER A 229 10.42 -15.01 0.52
N ILE A 230 10.13 -15.04 -0.77
CA ILE A 230 9.75 -13.86 -1.55
C ILE A 230 8.33 -14.12 -2.10
N ILE A 231 7.35 -13.43 -1.51
CA ILE A 231 5.93 -13.65 -1.86
C ILE A 231 5.30 -12.36 -2.37
N GLY A 232 4.66 -12.43 -3.53
CA GLY A 232 3.88 -11.27 -3.95
C GLY A 232 3.56 -11.17 -5.42
N HIS A 233 2.98 -10.01 -5.75
CA HIS A 233 2.64 -9.62 -7.10
C HIS A 233 3.86 -9.05 -7.82
N CYS A 234 4.31 -9.70 -8.88
CA CYS A 234 5.38 -9.25 -9.77
C CYS A 234 4.78 -8.77 -11.10
N PRO A 235 4.46 -7.47 -11.25
CA PRO A 235 3.73 -6.95 -12.42
C PRO A 235 4.58 -6.91 -13.69
N LEU A 236 5.91 -6.96 -13.58
CA LEU A 236 6.84 -6.91 -14.71
C LEU A 236 7.25 -8.32 -15.11
N ASN A 237 6.70 -8.82 -16.23
CA ASN A 237 6.97 -10.18 -16.72
C ASN A 237 8.47 -10.45 -16.96
N SER A 238 9.22 -9.44 -17.44
CA SER A 238 10.68 -9.56 -17.60
C SER A 238 11.39 -9.80 -16.27
N PHE A 239 10.98 -9.08 -15.21
CA PHE A 239 11.54 -9.21 -13.88
C PHE A 239 11.11 -10.51 -13.19
N TYR A 240 9.86 -10.94 -13.40
CA TYR A 240 9.37 -12.24 -12.97
C TYR A 240 10.24 -13.37 -13.53
N LYS A 241 10.44 -13.37 -14.86
CA LYS A 241 11.28 -14.38 -15.54
C LYS A 241 12.74 -14.33 -15.09
N GLN A 242 13.27 -13.13 -14.84
CA GLN A 242 14.61 -12.96 -14.32
C GLN A 242 14.76 -13.61 -12.93
N LEU A 243 13.87 -13.28 -11.98
CA LEU A 243 13.94 -13.84 -10.64
C LEU A 243 13.81 -15.37 -10.63
N THR A 244 12.86 -15.91 -11.40
CA THR A 244 12.67 -17.36 -11.51
C THR A 244 13.90 -18.03 -12.11
N ARG A 245 14.42 -17.54 -13.25
CA ARG A 245 15.60 -18.11 -13.91
C ARG A 245 16.84 -18.08 -13.00
N ASP A 246 17.09 -16.96 -12.32
CA ASP A 246 18.34 -16.73 -11.64
C ASP A 246 18.35 -17.27 -10.20
N TYR A 247 17.18 -17.41 -9.54
CA TYR A 247 17.12 -17.69 -8.10
C TYR A 247 16.16 -18.81 -7.66
N GLU A 248 15.29 -19.38 -8.53
CA GLU A 248 14.34 -20.43 -8.13
C GLU A 248 15.06 -21.69 -7.58
N ALA A 249 16.20 -22.04 -8.16
CA ALA A 249 17.01 -23.17 -7.71
C ALA A 249 18.05 -22.83 -6.64
N ALA A 250 18.11 -21.57 -6.19
CA ALA A 250 19.11 -21.13 -5.22
C ALA A 250 18.78 -21.68 -3.82
N LYS A 251 19.80 -22.21 -3.14
CA LYS A 251 19.62 -22.80 -1.81
C LYS A 251 19.06 -21.76 -0.81
N GLY A 252 18.05 -22.19 -0.07
CA GLY A 252 17.42 -21.36 0.96
C GLY A 252 16.43 -20.31 0.43
N ILE A 253 16.21 -20.18 -0.88
CA ILE A 253 15.25 -19.23 -1.47
C ILE A 253 13.96 -19.94 -1.84
N GLN A 254 12.83 -19.30 -1.53
CA GLN A 254 11.49 -19.73 -1.92
C GLN A 254 10.78 -18.57 -2.63
N LEU A 255 10.38 -18.79 -3.90
CA LEU A 255 9.68 -17.80 -4.71
C LEU A 255 8.20 -18.16 -4.83
N GLU A 256 7.31 -17.34 -4.27
CA GLU A 256 5.86 -17.41 -4.41
C GLU A 256 5.36 -16.18 -5.20
N LEU A 257 5.78 -16.07 -6.46
CA LEU A 257 5.49 -14.92 -7.31
C LEU A 257 4.19 -15.12 -8.10
N SER A 258 3.46 -14.03 -8.34
CA SER A 258 2.26 -14.00 -9.15
C SER A 258 2.24 -12.80 -10.09
N ASP A 259 1.77 -12.97 -11.31
CA ASP A 259 1.50 -11.90 -12.28
C ASP A 259 0.24 -11.09 -11.93
N GLN A 260 -0.58 -11.60 -11.00
CA GLN A 260 -1.77 -10.95 -10.47
C GLN A 260 -1.60 -10.61 -8.98
N PRO A 261 -2.28 -9.57 -8.48
CA PRO A 261 -2.30 -9.26 -7.06
C PRO A 261 -2.71 -10.48 -6.22
N LEU A 262 -1.92 -10.79 -5.19
CA LEU A 262 -2.25 -11.81 -4.21
C LEU A 262 -3.15 -11.24 -3.12
N PRO A 263 -4.05 -12.05 -2.52
CA PRO A 263 -4.82 -11.63 -1.37
C PRO A 263 -3.93 -11.15 -0.23
N ALA A 264 -4.25 -10.00 0.35
CA ALA A 264 -3.45 -9.42 1.45
C ALA A 264 -3.30 -10.37 2.65
N ALA A 265 -4.34 -11.19 2.92
CA ALA A 265 -4.30 -12.19 3.97
C ALA A 265 -3.25 -13.28 3.73
N GLN A 266 -3.05 -13.71 2.48
CA GLN A 266 -2.03 -14.71 2.13
C GLN A 266 -0.62 -14.18 2.43
N ILE A 267 -0.32 -12.94 1.96
CA ILE A 267 0.98 -12.30 2.21
C ILE A 267 1.18 -12.11 3.71
N ARG A 268 0.15 -11.64 4.42
CA ARG A 268 0.21 -11.44 5.87
C ARG A 268 0.51 -12.74 6.63
N ASN A 269 -0.16 -13.83 6.29
CA ASN A 269 0.07 -15.12 6.95
C ASN A 269 1.53 -15.56 6.79
N LYS A 270 2.10 -15.40 5.59
CA LYS A 270 3.52 -15.68 5.35
C LYS A 270 4.44 -14.77 6.16
N VAL A 271 4.11 -13.48 6.28
CA VAL A 271 4.86 -12.57 7.15
C VAL A 271 4.77 -13.00 8.62
N MET A 272 3.62 -13.52 9.07
CA MET A 272 3.48 -14.03 10.43
C MET A 272 4.34 -15.27 10.70
N GLU A 273 4.55 -16.14 9.70
CA GLU A 273 5.40 -17.34 9.79
C GLU A 273 6.89 -17.02 9.83
N ALA A 274 7.32 -15.86 9.33
CA ALA A 274 8.71 -15.47 9.25
C ALA A 274 9.21 -14.79 10.53
N ASP A 275 10.53 -14.80 10.75
CA ASP A 275 11.20 -14.13 11.86
C ASP A 275 11.60 -12.69 11.51
N VAL A 276 12.17 -12.50 10.30
CA VAL A 276 12.75 -11.24 9.85
C VAL A 276 12.06 -10.73 8.60
N LEU A 277 11.44 -9.56 8.70
CA LEU A 277 10.87 -8.85 7.54
C LEU A 277 11.93 -7.96 6.90
N MET A 278 12.22 -8.20 5.63
CA MET A 278 13.16 -7.40 4.85
C MET A 278 12.44 -6.33 4.03
N LEU A 279 12.91 -5.08 4.14
CA LEU A 279 12.41 -3.92 3.41
C LEU A 279 13.58 -3.24 2.64
N PRO A 280 14.06 -3.88 1.55
CA PRO A 280 15.30 -3.48 0.86
C PRO A 280 15.10 -2.36 -0.16
N TYR A 281 14.14 -1.47 0.04
CA TYR A 281 13.75 -0.45 -0.93
C TYR A 281 14.91 0.42 -1.40
N GLN A 282 14.98 0.69 -2.69
CA GLN A 282 15.83 1.74 -3.23
C GLN A 282 15.26 3.11 -2.84
N LEU A 283 16.11 3.97 -2.27
CA LEU A 283 15.69 5.30 -1.78
C LEU A 283 15.59 6.32 -2.92
N LEU A 284 14.77 6.01 -3.91
CA LEU A 284 14.46 6.95 -4.98
C LEU A 284 13.69 8.17 -4.45
N PRO A 285 13.78 9.33 -5.10
CA PRO A 285 13.04 10.53 -4.70
C PRO A 285 11.52 10.32 -4.56
N SER A 286 10.95 9.35 -5.29
CA SER A 286 9.53 8.97 -5.20
C SER A 286 9.18 8.08 -3.99
N ILE A 287 10.18 7.57 -3.24
CA ILE A 287 10.02 6.59 -2.15
C ILE A 287 10.58 7.10 -0.83
N LYS A 288 11.73 7.78 -0.85
CA LYS A 288 12.51 8.10 0.35
C LYS A 288 11.75 8.87 1.44
N ASP A 289 10.75 9.67 1.06
CA ASP A 289 9.95 10.51 1.95
C ASP A 289 8.62 9.85 2.36
N LYS A 290 8.35 8.63 1.91
CA LYS A 290 7.16 7.84 2.24
C LYS A 290 7.48 6.76 3.27
N ILE A 291 6.47 6.36 4.05
CA ILE A 291 6.59 5.24 4.98
C ILE A 291 5.88 4.02 4.38
N PRO A 292 6.61 2.94 4.06
CA PRO A 292 5.97 1.74 3.54
C PRO A 292 4.93 1.16 4.51
N THR A 293 3.74 0.83 4.03
CA THR A 293 2.73 0.13 4.83
C THR A 293 3.31 -1.13 5.51
N LYS A 294 4.25 -1.81 4.85
CA LYS A 294 4.92 -2.98 5.39
C LYS A 294 5.75 -2.70 6.64
N LEU A 295 6.26 -1.47 6.80
CA LEU A 295 6.94 -1.09 8.03
C LEU A 295 5.97 -1.06 9.21
N TYR A 296 4.81 -0.40 9.03
CA TYR A 296 3.75 -0.40 10.03
C TYR A 296 3.24 -1.82 10.34
N GLU A 297 2.98 -2.63 9.31
CA GLU A 297 2.51 -4.01 9.45
C GLU A 297 3.56 -4.89 10.16
N GLY A 298 4.84 -4.73 9.82
CA GLY A 298 5.94 -5.46 10.46
C GLY A 298 6.04 -5.15 11.96
N ILE A 299 5.93 -3.87 12.34
CA ILE A 299 5.93 -3.45 13.75
C ILE A 299 4.68 -3.96 14.46
N ALA A 300 3.50 -3.84 13.84
CA ALA A 300 2.24 -4.33 14.42
C ALA A 300 2.22 -5.84 14.65
N LEU A 301 2.96 -6.60 13.83
CA LEU A 301 3.13 -8.05 13.95
C LEU A 301 4.37 -8.43 14.78
N GLN A 302 5.07 -7.45 15.35
CA GLN A 302 6.31 -7.65 16.11
C GLN A 302 7.35 -8.49 15.35
N LYS A 303 7.58 -8.19 14.07
CA LYS A 303 8.65 -8.80 13.28
C LYS A 303 9.96 -8.06 13.47
N VAL A 304 11.07 -8.79 13.47
CA VAL A 304 12.37 -8.15 13.35
C VAL A 304 12.49 -7.54 11.96
N ILE A 305 12.84 -6.27 11.89
CA ILE A 305 12.86 -5.52 10.63
C ILE A 305 14.29 -5.25 10.19
N LEU A 306 14.61 -5.71 8.98
CA LEU A 306 15.87 -5.39 8.31
C LEU A 306 15.55 -4.52 7.08
N MET A 307 16.01 -3.27 7.07
CA MET A 307 15.59 -2.31 6.05
C MET A 307 16.73 -1.45 5.52
N SER A 308 16.51 -0.82 4.38
CA SER A 308 17.44 0.14 3.80
C SER A 308 17.67 1.35 4.71
N GLN A 309 18.83 2.00 4.58
CA GLN A 309 19.25 3.15 5.40
C GLN A 309 18.44 4.41 5.12
N ASN A 310 17.21 4.46 5.63
CA ASN A 310 16.34 5.62 5.54
C ASN A 310 16.17 6.27 6.92
N PRO A 311 16.54 7.56 7.12
CA PRO A 311 16.43 8.22 8.41
C PRO A 311 15.01 8.29 8.97
N LEU A 312 13.99 8.49 8.09
CA LEU A 312 12.59 8.53 8.49
C LEU A 312 12.11 7.18 9.02
N TRP A 313 12.45 6.09 8.34
CA TRP A 313 12.08 4.74 8.77
C TRP A 313 12.84 4.31 10.02
N LYS A 314 14.12 4.72 10.09
CA LYS A 314 14.99 4.45 11.23
C LYS A 314 14.39 5.03 12.53
N SER A 315 13.89 6.26 12.50
CA SER A 315 13.28 6.89 13.67
C SER A 315 12.08 6.10 14.21
N ILE A 316 11.31 5.44 13.32
CA ILE A 316 10.17 4.60 13.71
C ILE A 316 10.65 3.27 14.29
N VAL A 317 11.63 2.62 13.64
CA VAL A 317 12.15 1.33 14.09
C VAL A 317 12.89 1.46 15.42
N ASP A 318 13.65 2.54 15.61
CA ASP A 318 14.36 2.82 16.87
C ASP A 318 13.39 3.11 18.03
N LYS A 319 12.24 3.75 17.75
CA LYS A 319 11.21 4.02 18.77
C LYS A 319 10.72 2.73 19.44
N TYR A 320 10.59 1.64 18.69
CA TYR A 320 10.04 0.37 19.17
C TYR A 320 11.09 -0.76 19.29
N PRO A 321 12.38 -0.50 19.32
CA PRO A 321 13.49 -1.40 18.98
C PRO A 321 13.06 -2.59 18.11
N ALA A 322 12.62 -2.29 16.87
CA ALA A 322 12.01 -3.30 16.01
C ALA A 322 13.00 -3.94 15.02
N GLY A 323 14.25 -3.47 14.95
CA GLY A 323 15.22 -3.96 13.98
C GLY A 323 16.34 -2.99 13.68
N MET A 324 16.88 -3.04 12.46
CA MET A 324 17.98 -2.16 12.06
C MET A 324 18.00 -1.82 10.58
N CYS A 325 18.71 -0.73 10.26
CA CYS A 325 19.00 -0.31 8.89
C CYS A 325 20.33 -0.89 8.42
N ILE A 326 20.38 -1.36 7.18
CA ILE A 326 21.61 -1.83 6.54
C ILE A 326 21.73 -1.32 5.10
N ASP A 327 22.93 -1.40 4.55
CA ASP A 327 23.12 -1.36 3.10
C ASP A 327 23.10 -2.80 2.56
N PHE A 328 22.04 -3.17 1.87
CA PHE A 328 21.91 -4.50 1.25
C PHE A 328 22.97 -4.79 0.18
N LYS A 329 23.70 -3.78 -0.30
CA LYS A 329 24.84 -3.96 -1.22
C LYS A 329 26.15 -4.26 -0.51
N ALA A 330 26.24 -4.01 0.79
CA ALA A 330 27.41 -4.28 1.62
C ALA A 330 27.48 -5.76 2.03
N ILE A 331 27.66 -6.66 1.05
CA ILE A 331 27.66 -8.12 1.26
C ILE A 331 28.83 -8.64 2.08
N LYS A 332 29.89 -7.84 2.29
CA LYS A 332 31.05 -8.21 3.11
C LYS A 332 30.73 -8.24 4.62
N ASP A 333 29.72 -7.50 5.04
CA ASP A 333 29.38 -7.27 6.44
C ASP A 333 28.25 -8.14 6.98
N VAL A 334 27.76 -9.11 6.19
CA VAL A 334 26.57 -9.91 6.54
C VAL A 334 26.69 -10.62 7.89
N LYS A 335 27.89 -11.13 8.23
CA LYS A 335 28.12 -11.82 9.51
C LYS A 335 28.08 -10.86 10.70
N SER A 336 28.61 -9.64 10.55
CA SER A 336 28.57 -8.62 11.59
C SER A 336 27.15 -8.09 11.79
N VAL A 337 26.41 -7.89 10.70
CA VAL A 337 24.98 -7.53 10.74
C VAL A 337 24.18 -8.59 11.47
N TRP A 338 24.38 -9.87 11.12
CA TRP A 338 23.68 -10.98 11.78
C TRP A 338 23.98 -11.04 13.28
N LYS A 339 25.27 -10.94 13.65
CA LYS A 339 25.66 -10.88 15.06
C LYS A 339 25.02 -9.70 15.80
N SER A 340 24.90 -8.56 15.15
CA SER A 340 24.23 -7.38 15.73
C SER A 340 22.73 -7.63 15.93
N LEU A 341 22.06 -8.26 14.96
CA LEU A 341 20.64 -8.64 15.09
C LEU A 341 20.40 -9.61 16.27
N LEU A 342 21.28 -10.59 16.48
CA LEU A 342 21.15 -11.54 17.59
C LEU A 342 21.31 -10.89 18.96
N ASN A 343 22.06 -9.80 19.06
CA ASN A 343 22.33 -9.10 20.33
C ASN A 343 21.27 -8.04 20.68
N LEU A 344 20.28 -7.81 19.80
CA LEU A 344 19.21 -6.87 20.08
C LEU A 344 18.11 -7.53 20.92
N ASP A 345 17.56 -6.74 21.81
CA ASP A 345 16.35 -7.06 22.56
C ASP A 345 15.19 -6.25 21.96
N TYR A 346 14.33 -6.96 21.22
CA TYR A 346 13.31 -6.38 20.39
C TYR A 346 12.06 -6.01 21.18
N TYR A 347 11.38 -4.92 20.77
CA TYR A 347 10.08 -4.51 21.28
C TYR A 347 10.03 -4.31 22.80
N ARG A 348 11.02 -3.61 23.37
CA ARG A 348 10.98 -3.16 24.77
C ARG A 348 9.83 -2.20 25.03
N ILE A 349 9.33 -1.55 23.98
CA ILE A 349 8.23 -0.59 24.02
C ILE A 349 7.10 -1.14 23.17
N GLN A 350 5.89 -1.18 23.76
CA GLN A 350 4.69 -1.57 23.03
C GLN A 350 4.39 -0.57 21.91
N PRO A 351 4.13 -1.04 20.68
CA PRO A 351 3.65 -0.19 19.61
C PRO A 351 2.36 0.53 20.01
N ASP A 352 2.32 1.82 19.81
CA ASP A 352 1.18 2.70 20.14
C ASP A 352 0.34 3.04 18.89
N GLU A 353 -0.59 3.99 19.04
CA GLU A 353 -1.50 4.41 17.97
C GLU A 353 -0.80 5.03 16.75
N ASP A 354 0.50 5.37 16.85
CA ASP A 354 1.26 5.83 15.69
C ASP A 354 1.47 4.72 14.65
N ILE A 355 1.33 3.46 15.05
CA ILE A 355 1.49 2.29 14.18
C ILE A 355 0.14 1.80 13.64
N PHE A 356 -0.93 1.93 14.43
CA PHE A 356 -2.21 1.30 14.13
C PHE A 356 -3.19 2.20 13.39
N TRP A 357 -4.04 1.59 12.57
CA TRP A 357 -5.09 2.25 11.80
C TRP A 357 -6.16 2.93 12.68
N GLU A 358 -6.28 2.57 13.94
CA GLU A 358 -7.35 3.04 14.81
C GLU A 358 -7.38 4.57 14.97
N ALA A 359 -6.22 5.22 15.08
CA ALA A 359 -6.13 6.68 15.12
C ALA A 359 -6.56 7.31 13.79
N GLU A 360 -6.14 6.73 12.67
CA GLU A 360 -6.50 7.19 11.33
C GLU A 360 -7.98 6.94 11.03
N LYS A 361 -8.56 5.84 11.56
CA LYS A 361 -9.99 5.54 11.49
C LYS A 361 -10.82 6.65 12.14
N ARG A 362 -10.44 7.08 13.36
CA ARG A 362 -11.13 8.19 14.06
C ARG A 362 -11.08 9.48 13.26
N LYS A 363 -9.91 9.85 12.72
CA LYS A 363 -9.76 11.03 11.85
C LYS A 363 -10.65 10.94 10.60
N PHE A 364 -10.70 9.77 9.96
CA PHE A 364 -11.50 9.55 8.76
C PHE A 364 -13.01 9.62 9.04
N GLN A 365 -13.46 9.01 10.13
CA GLN A 365 -14.87 9.06 10.55
C GLN A 365 -15.30 10.50 10.88
N GLN A 366 -14.45 11.27 11.57
CA GLN A 366 -14.72 12.68 11.85
C GLN A 366 -14.76 13.52 10.56
N LEU A 367 -13.86 13.28 9.61
CA LEU A 367 -13.88 13.93 8.30
C LEU A 367 -15.21 13.68 7.58
N LEU A 368 -15.71 12.43 7.58
CA LEU A 368 -16.99 12.10 6.96
C LEU A 368 -18.17 12.83 7.62
N ILE A 369 -18.19 12.93 8.94
CA ILE A 369 -19.22 13.68 9.68
C ILE A 369 -19.18 15.15 9.26
N ASN A 370 -18.02 15.79 9.25
CA ASN A 370 -17.87 17.20 8.89
C ASN A 370 -18.28 17.49 7.43
N ILE A 371 -18.10 16.52 6.52
CA ILE A 371 -18.47 16.66 5.11
C ILE A 371 -19.97 16.41 4.88
N THR A 372 -20.57 15.47 5.61
CA THR A 372 -21.98 15.07 5.40
C THR A 372 -22.96 15.91 6.22
N CYS A 373 -22.53 16.46 7.33
CA CYS A 373 -23.31 17.33 8.22
C CYS A 373 -22.51 18.61 8.47
N PRO A 374 -22.35 19.49 7.48
CA PRO A 374 -21.77 20.81 7.74
C PRO A 374 -22.71 21.57 8.67
N ASP A 375 -22.15 22.19 9.71
CA ASP A 375 -22.86 23.07 10.65
C ASP A 375 -23.56 24.24 9.93
#